data_069303512929fc744120ef12bfd8e20d
#
_entry.id   069303512929fc744120ef12bfd8e20d
#
_cell.length_a   1.000
_cell.length_b   1.000
_cell.length_c   1.000
_cell.angle_alpha   90.00
_cell.angle_beta   90.00
_cell.angle_gamma   90.00
#
_symmetry.space_group_name_H-M   'P 1'
#
loop_
_entity.id
_entity.type
_entity.pdbx_description
1 polymer ?
#
loop_
_entity_poly.entity_id
_entity_poly.type
_entity_poly.pdbx_seq_one_letter_code
_entity_poly.pdbx_strand_id
1 'polypeptide(L)'
;MFFVGIDIGKNNHVASMMDETGKVVFKAFSFPNTFDGGNALFSKLTSYSSSTDDFEIGMEATGHYWLSVYSFLFEKGVLLHVINPIQTDGWRRGTEIRKRKNDIIDSVLIADLIRYGQFVETRLADEDLFSLRTLTRFRTYLVESISDLKRKVVCVLDQVFPEYQSIFSDIFGKTSKEILLQFSSPIDFESVSSQTLAGLLAKLSRKQVGSAKAEQLKAAASCSFGVTFAKSSFTFQLKALIEQIAFIEKQVKETETEIAGIMEKLESPITTITGIGNVTGAAIISEIGDISKFDSPRKLVAFAGLDATVTQSGEFEAAHNVMSKRGSPYLRKAIFQAALVAAFKDPVLSAYYQKKRAEGKHHLTCIGAVARKMCNIIYAVVKNNQPYVPKA
;
A
#
# COMPACT_ATOMS: atom_id res chain seq x y z
N MET A 1 20.49 15.51 -30.15
CA MET A 1 19.80 14.89 -29.00
C MET A 1 20.58 13.65 -28.55
N PHE A 2 20.80 13.50 -27.23
CA PHE A 2 21.47 12.33 -26.65
C PHE A 2 20.50 11.59 -25.72
N PHE A 3 20.52 10.27 -25.79
CA PHE A 3 19.69 9.39 -24.98
C PHE A 3 20.55 8.65 -23.97
N VAL A 4 20.28 8.83 -22.70
CA VAL A 4 21.07 8.26 -21.60
C VAL A 4 20.21 7.25 -20.84
N GLY A 5 20.69 6.03 -20.75
CA GLY A 5 20.07 5.02 -19.89
C GLY A 5 20.89 4.82 -18.63
N ILE A 6 20.22 4.80 -17.48
CA ILE A 6 20.86 4.54 -16.19
C ILE A 6 20.26 3.26 -15.59
N ASP A 7 21.11 2.27 -15.43
CA ASP A 7 20.80 1.10 -14.61
C ASP A 7 21.07 1.42 -13.14
N ILE A 8 20.04 1.22 -12.32
CA ILE A 8 20.01 1.67 -10.93
C ILE A 8 20.43 0.54 -9.98
N GLY A 9 21.57 0.71 -9.34
CA GLY A 9 22.03 -0.16 -8.27
C GLY A 9 21.96 0.50 -6.89
N LYS A 10 22.11 -0.28 -5.84
CA LYS A 10 22.09 0.22 -4.45
C LYS A 10 23.25 1.17 -4.15
N ASN A 11 24.46 0.76 -4.50
CA ASN A 11 25.68 1.48 -4.17
C ASN A 11 26.27 2.21 -5.37
N ASN A 12 26.15 1.62 -6.56
CA ASN A 12 26.67 2.18 -7.81
C ASN A 12 25.59 2.09 -8.88
N HIS A 13 25.57 3.05 -9.77
CA HIS A 13 24.76 3.09 -10.97
C HIS A 13 25.63 2.98 -12.19
N VAL A 14 25.07 2.52 -13.31
CA VAL A 14 25.78 2.44 -14.58
C VAL A 14 25.01 3.21 -15.64
N ALA A 15 25.67 4.19 -16.27
CA ALA A 15 25.10 4.98 -17.35
C ALA A 15 25.73 4.63 -18.69
N SER A 16 24.91 4.63 -19.74
CA SER A 16 25.33 4.55 -21.14
C SER A 16 24.58 5.60 -21.94
N MET A 17 25.21 6.16 -22.98
CA MET A 17 24.66 7.21 -23.81
C MET A 17 24.76 6.83 -25.29
N MET A 18 23.72 7.15 -26.05
CA MET A 18 23.70 7.01 -27.50
C MET A 18 23.17 8.28 -28.16
N ASP A 19 23.49 8.46 -29.43
CA ASP A 19 22.99 9.54 -30.25
C ASP A 19 21.65 9.18 -30.94
N GLU A 20 21.08 10.10 -31.71
CA GLU A 20 19.83 9.92 -32.46
C GLU A 20 19.88 8.73 -33.43
N THR A 21 21.04 8.40 -33.97
CA THR A 21 21.22 7.29 -34.90
C THR A 21 21.27 5.93 -34.22
N GLY A 22 21.32 5.91 -32.88
CA GLY A 22 21.48 4.71 -32.06
C GLY A 22 22.96 4.29 -31.91
N LYS A 23 23.91 5.12 -32.32
CA LYS A 23 25.32 4.88 -32.09
C LYS A 23 25.67 5.17 -30.62
N VAL A 24 26.28 4.22 -29.96
CA VAL A 24 26.72 4.37 -28.58
C VAL A 24 27.91 5.35 -28.52
N VAL A 25 27.69 6.47 -27.79
CA VAL A 25 28.70 7.53 -27.58
C VAL A 25 29.62 7.15 -26.42
N PHE A 26 29.06 6.72 -25.33
CA PHE A 26 29.77 6.03 -24.25
C PHE A 26 28.93 4.94 -23.61
N LYS A 27 29.56 3.95 -23.01
CA LYS A 27 28.90 2.92 -22.22
C LYS A 27 29.70 2.59 -20.97
N ALA A 28 28.98 2.01 -19.98
CA ALA A 28 29.59 1.54 -18.73
C ALA A 28 30.23 2.63 -17.86
N PHE A 29 29.69 3.86 -17.90
CA PHE A 29 30.11 4.87 -16.94
C PHE A 29 29.49 4.54 -15.58
N SER A 30 30.32 3.99 -14.69
CA SER A 30 29.88 3.66 -13.33
C SER A 30 30.10 4.84 -12.39
N PHE A 31 29.11 5.16 -11.56
CA PHE A 31 29.18 6.21 -10.56
C PHE A 31 28.49 5.78 -9.26
N PRO A 32 29.04 6.17 -8.10
CA PRO A 32 28.45 5.82 -6.82
C PRO A 32 27.14 6.57 -6.57
N ASN A 33 26.25 5.98 -5.75
CA ASN A 33 25.00 6.61 -5.30
C ASN A 33 25.29 7.67 -4.21
N THR A 34 26.00 8.73 -4.61
CA THR A 34 26.42 9.86 -3.78
C THR A 34 26.30 11.15 -4.56
N PHE A 35 26.32 12.30 -3.86
CA PHE A 35 26.32 13.62 -4.48
C PHE A 35 27.49 13.80 -5.49
N ASP A 36 28.70 13.34 -5.12
CA ASP A 36 29.86 13.39 -5.99
C ASP A 36 29.70 12.49 -7.22
N GLY A 37 29.07 11.33 -7.04
CA GLY A 37 28.74 10.45 -8.16
C GLY A 37 27.75 11.08 -9.13
N GLY A 38 26.70 11.72 -8.62
CA GLY A 38 25.77 12.51 -9.44
C GLY A 38 26.46 13.65 -10.20
N ASN A 39 27.34 14.41 -9.53
CA ASN A 39 28.15 15.45 -10.17
C ASN A 39 29.11 14.88 -11.22
N ALA A 40 29.71 13.73 -10.99
CA ALA A 40 30.58 13.06 -11.97
C ALA A 40 29.80 12.68 -13.24
N LEU A 41 28.59 12.12 -13.08
CA LEU A 41 27.69 11.86 -14.21
C LEU A 41 27.34 13.15 -14.95
N PHE A 42 26.89 14.17 -14.24
CA PHE A 42 26.47 15.45 -14.85
C PHE A 42 27.62 16.11 -15.58
N SER A 43 28.82 16.14 -15.00
CA SER A 43 30.05 16.66 -15.66
C SER A 43 30.41 15.85 -16.89
N LYS A 44 30.21 14.51 -16.85
CA LYS A 44 30.41 13.65 -18.02
C LYS A 44 29.44 14.01 -19.15
N LEU A 45 28.17 14.22 -18.84
CA LEU A 45 27.15 14.60 -19.83
C LEU A 45 27.46 16.00 -20.42
N THR A 46 27.71 16.98 -19.58
CA THR A 46 28.01 18.36 -20.01
C THR A 46 29.30 18.51 -20.79
N SER A 47 30.19 17.51 -20.76
CA SER A 47 31.36 17.45 -21.66
C SER A 47 31.01 17.18 -23.14
N TYR A 48 29.78 16.73 -23.42
CA TYR A 48 29.27 16.48 -24.79
C TYR A 48 28.36 17.60 -25.30
N SER A 49 27.58 18.22 -24.43
CA SER A 49 26.77 19.42 -24.72
C SER A 49 26.61 20.26 -23.46
N SER A 50 26.64 21.59 -23.60
CA SER A 50 26.42 22.55 -22.51
C SER A 50 24.92 22.74 -22.19
N SER A 51 24.00 22.37 -23.10
CA SER A 51 22.56 22.45 -22.88
C SER A 51 22.02 21.17 -22.27
N THR A 52 21.23 21.31 -21.20
CA THR A 52 20.51 20.19 -20.58
C THR A 52 19.39 19.67 -21.47
N ASP A 53 18.86 20.50 -22.36
CA ASP A 53 17.80 20.13 -23.31
C ASP A 53 18.27 19.13 -24.38
N ASP A 54 19.60 18.96 -24.53
CA ASP A 54 20.17 17.99 -25.47
C ASP A 54 20.15 16.56 -24.90
N PHE A 55 19.71 16.36 -23.65
CA PHE A 55 19.72 15.06 -23.00
C PHE A 55 18.34 14.61 -22.60
N GLU A 56 17.97 13.39 -23.00
CA GLU A 56 16.86 12.62 -22.43
C GLU A 56 17.42 11.45 -21.62
N ILE A 57 17.09 11.40 -20.34
CA ILE A 57 17.65 10.39 -19.43
C ILE A 57 16.54 9.44 -18.95
N GLY A 58 16.71 8.15 -19.21
CA GLY A 58 15.83 7.10 -18.71
C GLY A 58 16.46 6.31 -17.57
N MET A 59 15.63 5.89 -16.61
CA MET A 59 16.03 4.99 -15.55
C MET A 59 14.90 4.03 -15.21
N GLU A 60 15.25 2.82 -14.76
CA GLU A 60 14.28 1.82 -14.34
C GLU A 60 13.85 2.06 -12.89
N ALA A 61 12.53 2.02 -12.62
CA ALA A 61 11.95 2.16 -11.27
C ALA A 61 12.19 0.92 -10.41
N THR A 62 13.45 0.49 -10.25
CA THR A 62 13.81 -0.66 -9.43
C THR A 62 14.00 -0.25 -7.97
N GLY A 63 13.14 -0.74 -7.09
CA GLY A 63 13.16 -0.40 -5.66
C GLY A 63 12.93 1.10 -5.42
N HIS A 64 13.79 1.71 -4.57
CA HIS A 64 13.73 3.12 -4.20
C HIS A 64 15.00 3.90 -4.54
N TYR A 65 16.05 3.22 -5.01
CA TYR A 65 17.37 3.82 -5.22
C TYR A 65 17.41 4.84 -6.35
N TRP A 66 16.47 4.77 -7.29
CA TRP A 66 16.36 5.72 -8.41
C TRP A 66 15.92 7.13 -7.97
N LEU A 67 15.25 7.26 -6.82
CA LEU A 67 14.70 8.53 -6.35
C LEU A 67 15.80 9.60 -6.13
N SER A 68 16.94 9.22 -5.56
CA SER A 68 18.06 10.15 -5.31
C SER A 68 18.65 10.67 -6.62
N VAL A 69 18.88 9.78 -7.58
CA VAL A 69 19.41 10.13 -8.91
C VAL A 69 18.41 10.99 -9.67
N TYR A 70 17.12 10.64 -9.59
CA TYR A 70 16.05 11.41 -10.21
C TYR A 70 16.00 12.83 -9.64
N SER A 71 15.92 12.99 -8.31
CA SER A 71 15.88 14.30 -7.65
C SER A 71 17.07 15.15 -8.03
N PHE A 72 18.28 14.59 -7.97
CA PHE A 72 19.51 15.30 -8.33
C PHE A 72 19.50 15.80 -9.78
N LEU A 73 19.11 14.96 -10.73
CA LEU A 73 19.09 15.32 -12.16
C LEU A 73 17.92 16.25 -12.50
N PHE A 74 16.79 16.10 -11.83
CA PHE A 74 15.64 16.99 -11.97
C PHE A 74 15.98 18.43 -11.57
N GLU A 75 16.70 18.62 -10.46
CA GLU A 75 17.20 19.94 -10.02
C GLU A 75 18.20 20.56 -11.01
N LYS A 76 18.84 19.74 -11.85
CA LYS A 76 19.73 20.19 -12.94
C LYS A 76 18.96 20.56 -14.21
N GLY A 77 17.64 20.40 -14.24
CA GLY A 77 16.79 20.74 -15.38
C GLY A 77 16.88 19.77 -16.56
N VAL A 78 17.29 18.51 -16.33
CA VAL A 78 17.36 17.49 -17.37
C VAL A 78 16.01 16.82 -17.56
N LEU A 79 15.66 16.48 -18.80
CA LEU A 79 14.44 15.71 -19.10
C LEU A 79 14.61 14.25 -18.65
N LEU A 80 13.76 13.80 -17.74
CA LEU A 80 13.88 12.51 -17.08
C LEU A 80 12.68 11.61 -17.34
N HIS A 81 12.95 10.35 -17.64
CA HIS A 81 11.95 9.30 -17.83
C HIS A 81 12.17 8.15 -16.85
N VAL A 82 11.14 7.84 -16.06
CA VAL A 82 11.13 6.67 -15.18
C VAL A 82 10.34 5.56 -15.84
N ILE A 83 10.98 4.41 -16.06
CA ILE A 83 10.44 3.31 -16.84
C ILE A 83 10.06 2.15 -15.90
N ASN A 84 8.89 1.56 -16.14
CA ASN A 84 8.49 0.37 -15.40
C ASN A 84 9.33 -0.85 -15.82
N PRO A 85 9.90 -1.63 -14.87
CA PRO A 85 10.66 -2.85 -15.14
C PRO A 85 10.04 -3.84 -16.14
N ILE A 86 8.72 -3.91 -16.20
CA ILE A 86 8.00 -4.76 -17.16
C ILE A 86 8.28 -4.33 -18.61
N GLN A 87 8.45 -3.04 -18.85
CA GLN A 87 8.69 -2.52 -20.21
C GLN A 87 10.13 -2.76 -20.64
N THR A 88 11.10 -2.56 -19.74
CA THR A 88 12.52 -2.85 -20.01
C THR A 88 12.75 -4.35 -20.25
N ASP A 89 12.06 -5.21 -19.47
CA ASP A 89 12.10 -6.66 -19.71
C ASP A 89 11.43 -7.06 -21.04
N GLY A 90 10.31 -6.42 -21.38
CA GLY A 90 9.65 -6.61 -22.68
C GLY A 90 10.53 -6.18 -23.86
N TRP A 91 11.20 -5.02 -23.75
CA TRP A 91 12.14 -4.52 -24.75
C TRP A 91 13.33 -5.44 -24.92
N ARG A 92 13.92 -5.92 -23.81
CA ARG A 92 15.00 -6.89 -23.81
C ARG A 92 14.64 -8.18 -24.56
N ARG A 93 13.45 -8.73 -24.35
CA ARG A 93 12.99 -9.94 -25.04
C ARG A 93 12.80 -9.75 -26.53
N GLY A 94 12.48 -8.54 -26.99
CA GLY A 94 12.31 -8.22 -28.40
C GLY A 94 13.61 -7.92 -29.12
N THR A 95 14.63 -7.41 -28.42
CA THR A 95 15.90 -6.94 -29.04
C THR A 95 17.08 -7.87 -28.80
N GLU A 96 17.09 -8.66 -27.71
CA GLU A 96 18.18 -9.56 -27.37
C GLU A 96 17.80 -11.04 -27.52
N ILE A 97 18.38 -11.71 -28.50
CA ILE A 97 18.22 -13.17 -28.74
C ILE A 97 18.95 -13.97 -27.63
N ARG A 98 20.08 -13.45 -27.12
CA ARG A 98 20.84 -14.07 -26.03
C ARG A 98 20.48 -13.45 -24.71
N LYS A 99 19.97 -14.22 -23.75
CA LYS A 99 19.61 -13.79 -22.39
C LYS A 99 20.83 -13.33 -21.57
N ARG A 100 21.45 -12.22 -21.96
CA ARG A 100 22.54 -11.60 -21.19
C ARG A 100 21.92 -10.53 -20.32
N LYS A 101 22.16 -10.59 -19.01
CA LYS A 101 21.76 -9.57 -18.04
C LYS A 101 22.99 -9.09 -17.31
N ASN A 102 23.36 -7.84 -17.51
CA ASN A 102 24.33 -7.11 -16.71
C ASN A 102 24.03 -5.62 -16.81
N ASP A 103 24.47 -4.86 -15.83
CA ASP A 103 24.20 -3.44 -15.66
C ASP A 103 24.58 -2.59 -16.90
N ILE A 104 25.62 -3.00 -17.65
CA ILE A 104 26.06 -2.33 -18.87
C ILE A 104 25.04 -2.52 -20.01
N ILE A 105 24.57 -3.74 -20.20
CA ILE A 105 23.56 -4.04 -21.22
C ILE A 105 22.25 -3.37 -20.85
N ASP A 106 21.87 -3.39 -19.58
CA ASP A 106 20.64 -2.83 -19.09
C ASP A 106 20.61 -1.31 -19.25
N SER A 107 21.73 -0.60 -18.99
CA SER A 107 21.81 0.84 -19.25
C SER A 107 21.72 1.20 -20.75
N VAL A 108 22.33 0.38 -21.65
CA VAL A 108 22.20 0.58 -23.10
C VAL A 108 20.76 0.31 -23.57
N LEU A 109 20.12 -0.74 -23.07
CA LEU A 109 18.72 -1.06 -23.40
C LEU A 109 17.76 0.04 -22.96
N ILE A 110 17.97 0.64 -21.79
CA ILE A 110 17.17 1.78 -21.30
C ILE A 110 17.37 2.98 -22.23
N ALA A 111 18.60 3.30 -22.63
CA ALA A 111 18.87 4.38 -23.57
C ALA A 111 18.20 4.15 -24.93
N ASP A 112 18.24 2.93 -25.45
CA ASP A 112 17.60 2.58 -26.73
C ASP A 112 16.08 2.62 -26.65
N LEU A 113 15.49 2.20 -25.52
CA LEU A 113 14.04 2.26 -25.30
C LEU A 113 13.52 3.71 -25.31
N ILE A 114 14.20 4.64 -24.62
CA ILE A 114 13.80 6.06 -24.65
C ILE A 114 14.01 6.68 -26.01
N ARG A 115 15.12 6.36 -26.70
CA ARG A 115 15.37 6.80 -28.08
C ARG A 115 14.26 6.35 -29.03
N TYR A 116 13.77 5.13 -28.88
CA TYR A 116 12.68 4.61 -29.70
C TYR A 116 11.34 5.30 -29.41
N GLY A 117 11.16 5.88 -28.22
CA GLY A 117 10.01 6.70 -27.85
C GLY A 117 8.70 5.93 -27.59
N GLN A 118 8.71 4.61 -27.62
CA GLN A 118 7.51 3.76 -27.42
C GLN A 118 7.50 3.16 -26.01
N PHE A 119 7.37 3.99 -25.00
CA PHE A 119 7.25 3.55 -23.60
C PHE A 119 6.17 4.32 -22.86
N VAL A 120 5.64 3.71 -21.81
CA VAL A 120 4.72 4.38 -20.89
C VAL A 120 5.52 4.91 -19.72
N GLU A 121 5.62 6.22 -19.64
CA GLU A 121 6.35 6.89 -18.59
C GLU A 121 5.67 6.69 -17.22
N THR A 122 6.48 6.34 -16.22
CA THR A 122 6.07 6.45 -14.83
C THR A 122 6.36 7.88 -14.39
N ARG A 123 5.46 8.83 -14.69
CA ARG A 123 5.62 10.19 -14.20
C ARG A 123 5.62 10.17 -12.68
N LEU A 124 6.58 10.86 -12.07
CA LEU A 124 6.44 11.24 -10.67
C LEU A 124 5.14 12.02 -10.54
N ALA A 125 4.30 11.56 -9.62
CA ALA A 125 3.13 12.31 -9.25
C ALA A 125 3.59 13.68 -8.69
N ASP A 126 2.72 14.66 -8.76
CA ASP A 126 2.83 15.88 -7.99
C ASP A 126 3.34 15.58 -6.58
N GLU A 127 4.10 16.48 -5.98
CA GLU A 127 4.71 16.30 -4.65
C GLU A 127 3.67 15.89 -3.60
N ASP A 128 2.47 16.47 -3.62
CA ASP A 128 1.38 16.13 -2.72
C ASP A 128 0.88 14.70 -2.96
N LEU A 129 0.73 14.26 -4.21
CA LEU A 129 0.34 12.89 -4.54
C LEU A 129 1.43 11.87 -4.21
N PHE A 130 2.71 12.26 -4.37
CA PHE A 130 3.82 11.40 -3.97
C PHE A 130 3.89 11.25 -2.44
N SER A 131 3.70 12.34 -1.72
CA SER A 131 3.62 12.36 -0.25
C SER A 131 2.46 11.50 0.26
N LEU A 132 1.26 11.65 -0.32
CA LEU A 132 0.11 10.80 0.00
C LEU A 132 0.39 9.32 -0.26
N ARG A 133 1.05 8.98 -1.37
CA ARG A 133 1.42 7.58 -1.67
C ARG A 133 2.35 7.02 -0.61
N THR A 134 3.34 7.79 -0.19
CA THR A 134 4.30 7.40 0.84
C THR A 134 3.59 7.19 2.18
N LEU A 135 2.77 8.15 2.61
CA LEU A 135 2.04 8.11 3.86
C LEU A 135 0.98 6.99 3.90
N THR A 136 0.22 6.79 2.83
CA THR A 136 -0.82 5.75 2.78
C THR A 136 -0.24 4.34 2.77
N ARG A 137 0.91 4.14 2.12
CA ARG A 137 1.66 2.87 2.17
C ARG A 137 2.27 2.64 3.54
N PHE A 138 2.84 3.67 4.16
CA PHE A 138 3.35 3.61 5.54
C PHE A 138 2.23 3.29 6.54
N ARG A 139 1.08 3.96 6.42
CA ARG A 139 -0.09 3.63 7.23
C ARG A 139 -0.53 2.17 7.04
N THR A 140 -0.49 1.66 5.82
CA THR A 140 -0.83 0.26 5.54
C THR A 140 0.12 -0.69 6.27
N TYR A 141 1.42 -0.42 6.22
CA TYR A 141 2.45 -1.15 6.96
C TYR A 141 2.19 -1.13 8.49
N LEU A 142 1.88 0.04 9.06
CA LEU A 142 1.56 0.17 10.49
C LEU A 142 0.35 -0.67 10.89
N VAL A 143 -0.73 -0.63 10.11
CA VAL A 143 -1.95 -1.41 10.37
C VAL A 143 -1.71 -2.92 10.25
N GLU A 144 -0.89 -3.35 9.31
CA GLU A 144 -0.49 -4.75 9.17
C GLU A 144 0.40 -5.18 10.34
N SER A 145 1.32 -4.32 10.80
CA SER A 145 2.14 -4.56 12.00
C SER A 145 1.28 -4.72 13.27
N ILE A 146 0.24 -3.87 13.45
CA ILE A 146 -0.72 -4.04 14.55
C ILE A 146 -1.41 -5.41 14.46
N SER A 147 -1.80 -5.83 13.26
CA SER A 147 -2.47 -7.12 13.06
C SER A 147 -1.55 -8.30 13.41
N ASP A 148 -0.26 -8.19 13.11
CA ASP A 148 0.73 -9.20 13.47
C ASP A 148 0.97 -9.25 14.99
N LEU A 149 1.07 -8.09 15.64
CA LEU A 149 1.18 -8.01 17.09
C LEU A 149 -0.06 -8.56 17.80
N LYS A 150 -1.25 -8.26 17.29
CA LYS A 150 -2.51 -8.82 17.81
C LYS A 150 -2.52 -10.34 17.76
N ARG A 151 -2.07 -10.94 16.65
CA ARG A 151 -1.93 -12.41 16.56
C ARG A 151 -0.97 -12.96 17.61
N LYS A 152 0.17 -12.29 17.86
CA LYS A 152 1.11 -12.69 18.89
C LYS A 152 0.52 -12.59 20.30
N VAL A 153 -0.24 -11.52 20.60
CA VAL A 153 -0.98 -11.39 21.87
C VAL A 153 -1.93 -12.55 22.08
N VAL A 154 -2.71 -12.92 21.05
CA VAL A 154 -3.61 -14.08 21.11
C VAL A 154 -2.82 -15.35 21.43
N CYS A 155 -1.72 -15.61 20.73
CA CYS A 155 -0.86 -16.79 21.01
C CYS A 155 -0.30 -16.81 22.43
N VAL A 156 0.01 -15.67 23.04
CA VAL A 156 0.47 -15.60 24.44
C VAL A 156 -0.70 -15.85 25.39
N LEU A 157 -1.87 -15.27 25.13
CA LEU A 157 -3.06 -15.49 25.95
C LEU A 157 -3.52 -16.95 25.91
N ASP A 158 -3.45 -17.61 24.76
CA ASP A 158 -3.75 -19.05 24.64
C ASP A 158 -2.90 -19.92 25.56
N GLN A 159 -1.69 -19.46 25.86
CA GLN A 159 -0.77 -20.18 26.76
C GLN A 159 -0.97 -19.80 28.22
N VAL A 160 -1.21 -18.52 28.53
CA VAL A 160 -1.21 -18.01 29.91
C VAL A 160 -2.61 -17.98 30.52
N PHE A 161 -3.61 -17.56 29.75
CA PHE A 161 -4.99 -17.39 30.19
C PHE A 161 -5.95 -17.61 29.02
N PRO A 162 -6.11 -18.87 28.54
CA PRO A 162 -6.92 -19.20 27.35
C PRO A 162 -8.39 -18.77 27.51
N GLU A 163 -8.95 -18.76 28.70
CA GLU A 163 -10.33 -18.40 28.98
C GLU A 163 -10.57 -16.88 28.75
N TYR A 164 -9.53 -16.05 28.82
CA TYR A 164 -9.66 -14.59 28.72
C TYR A 164 -10.34 -14.14 27.43
N GLN A 165 -10.10 -14.83 26.33
CA GLN A 165 -10.64 -14.45 25.01
C GLN A 165 -12.18 -14.53 24.95
N SER A 166 -12.80 -15.42 25.74
CA SER A 166 -14.26 -15.58 25.80
C SER A 166 -14.93 -14.52 26.64
N ILE A 167 -14.16 -13.78 27.45
CA ILE A 167 -14.71 -12.83 28.42
C ILE A 167 -15.03 -11.48 27.77
N PHE A 168 -14.21 -11.01 26.86
CA PHE A 168 -14.40 -9.76 26.15
C PHE A 168 -14.81 -9.99 24.69
N SER A 169 -15.79 -9.21 24.20
CA SER A 169 -16.17 -9.22 22.78
C SER A 169 -15.03 -8.75 21.87
N ASP A 170 -14.19 -7.85 22.36
CA ASP A 170 -12.95 -7.40 21.73
C ASP A 170 -11.84 -7.34 22.79
N ILE A 171 -10.91 -8.28 22.70
CA ILE A 171 -9.74 -8.34 23.61
C ILE A 171 -8.76 -7.19 23.40
N PHE A 172 -8.83 -6.50 22.27
CA PHE A 172 -8.03 -5.32 21.94
C PHE A 172 -8.76 -4.00 22.19
N GLY A 173 -9.98 -4.07 22.73
CA GLY A 173 -10.71 -2.91 23.18
C GLY A 173 -9.99 -2.19 24.34
N LYS A 174 -10.22 -0.89 24.47
CA LYS A 174 -9.51 -0.04 25.46
C LYS A 174 -9.51 -0.66 26.86
N THR A 175 -10.69 -1.10 27.36
CA THR A 175 -10.83 -1.66 28.70
C THR A 175 -10.02 -2.94 28.86
N SER A 176 -10.07 -3.84 27.90
CA SER A 176 -9.33 -5.10 27.94
C SER A 176 -7.81 -4.89 27.92
N LYS A 177 -7.32 -4.02 27.02
CA LYS A 177 -5.87 -3.69 26.97
C LYS A 177 -5.36 -3.14 28.30
N GLU A 178 -6.07 -2.18 28.89
CA GLU A 178 -5.71 -1.59 30.17
C GLU A 178 -5.73 -2.60 31.33
N ILE A 179 -6.69 -3.53 31.33
CA ILE A 179 -6.76 -4.62 32.30
C ILE A 179 -5.57 -5.57 32.12
N LEU A 180 -5.24 -5.97 30.90
CA LEU A 180 -4.11 -6.88 30.63
C LEU A 180 -2.76 -6.26 30.97
N LEU A 181 -2.61 -4.93 30.89
CA LEU A 181 -1.40 -4.24 31.34
C LEU A 181 -1.23 -4.30 32.86
N GLN A 182 -2.34 -4.32 33.62
CA GLN A 182 -2.31 -4.37 35.09
C GLN A 182 -2.31 -5.81 35.59
N PHE A 183 -3.12 -6.68 35.01
CA PHE A 183 -3.33 -8.08 35.38
C PHE A 183 -3.09 -8.96 34.15
N SER A 184 -1.91 -9.54 34.06
CA SER A 184 -1.47 -10.25 32.84
C SER A 184 -1.53 -11.77 32.97
N SER A 185 -1.87 -12.26 34.16
CA SER A 185 -1.96 -13.70 34.46
C SER A 185 -3.17 -14.02 35.34
N PRO A 186 -3.69 -15.27 35.37
CA PRO A 186 -4.77 -15.68 36.26
C PRO A 186 -4.52 -15.33 37.73
N ILE A 187 -3.30 -15.53 38.23
CA ILE A 187 -2.93 -15.23 39.62
C ILE A 187 -3.09 -13.75 39.97
N ASP A 188 -2.81 -12.84 39.02
CA ASP A 188 -3.01 -11.40 39.23
C ASP A 188 -4.49 -11.10 39.48
N PHE A 189 -5.40 -11.75 38.73
CA PHE A 189 -6.84 -11.60 38.93
C PHE A 189 -7.32 -12.25 40.23
N GLU A 190 -6.75 -13.36 40.68
CA GLU A 190 -7.09 -13.97 41.95
C GLU A 190 -6.69 -13.11 43.13
N SER A 191 -5.55 -12.42 43.04
CA SER A 191 -4.99 -11.60 44.11
C SER A 191 -5.77 -10.32 44.43
N VAL A 192 -6.53 -9.80 43.43
CA VAL A 192 -7.30 -8.57 43.60
C VAL A 192 -8.72 -8.86 44.07
N SER A 193 -9.31 -8.00 44.93
CA SER A 193 -10.70 -8.15 45.37
C SER A 193 -11.69 -7.94 44.19
N SER A 194 -12.84 -8.67 44.18
CA SER A 194 -13.88 -8.48 43.18
C SER A 194 -14.39 -7.03 43.12
N GLN A 195 -14.47 -6.37 44.27
CA GLN A 195 -14.90 -4.99 44.38
C GLN A 195 -13.89 -4.01 43.72
N THR A 196 -12.59 -4.21 43.97
CA THR A 196 -11.53 -3.41 43.35
C THR A 196 -11.51 -3.59 41.83
N LEU A 197 -11.58 -4.83 41.36
CA LEU A 197 -11.61 -5.17 39.94
C LEU A 197 -12.85 -4.59 39.25
N ALA A 198 -14.03 -4.70 39.88
CA ALA A 198 -15.26 -4.09 39.37
C ALA A 198 -15.20 -2.58 39.27
N GLY A 199 -14.63 -1.93 40.29
CA GLY A 199 -14.40 -0.48 40.30
C GLY A 199 -13.47 -0.02 39.17
N LEU A 200 -12.39 -0.76 38.94
CA LEU A 200 -11.45 -0.50 37.85
C LEU A 200 -12.10 -0.67 36.46
N LEU A 201 -12.80 -1.79 36.25
CA LEU A 201 -13.56 -2.04 35.03
C LEU A 201 -14.59 -0.96 34.75
N ALA A 202 -15.37 -0.55 35.76
CA ALA A 202 -16.34 0.53 35.63
C ALA A 202 -15.69 1.86 35.25
N LYS A 203 -14.54 2.19 35.85
CA LYS A 203 -13.77 3.39 35.53
C LYS A 203 -13.27 3.37 34.06
N LEU A 204 -12.69 2.28 33.64
CA LEU A 204 -12.11 2.14 32.28
C LEU A 204 -13.17 2.07 31.19
N SER A 205 -14.33 1.49 31.47
CA SER A 205 -15.44 1.32 30.53
C SER A 205 -16.48 2.43 30.56
N ARG A 206 -16.26 3.50 31.34
CA ARG A 206 -17.27 4.55 31.59
C ARG A 206 -18.60 3.98 32.11
N LYS A 207 -18.52 3.05 33.07
CA LYS A 207 -19.62 2.32 33.71
C LYS A 207 -20.41 1.34 32.79
N GLN A 208 -19.90 1.01 31.62
CA GLN A 208 -20.52 0.01 30.73
C GLN A 208 -20.25 -1.42 31.19
N VAL A 209 -19.15 -1.64 31.92
CA VAL A 209 -18.69 -2.96 32.39
C VAL A 209 -18.42 -2.84 33.90
N GLY A 210 -18.88 -3.77 34.69
CA GLY A 210 -18.77 -3.70 36.16
C GLY A 210 -18.64 -5.08 36.84
N SER A 211 -19.39 -5.28 37.93
CA SER A 211 -19.30 -6.44 38.82
C SER A 211 -19.44 -7.79 38.12
N ALA A 212 -20.42 -7.95 37.23
CA ALA A 212 -20.60 -9.20 36.51
C ALA A 212 -19.35 -9.62 35.69
N LYS A 213 -18.67 -8.67 35.08
CA LYS A 213 -17.45 -8.95 34.32
C LYS A 213 -16.24 -9.24 35.25
N ALA A 214 -16.19 -8.57 36.42
CA ALA A 214 -15.18 -8.89 37.43
C ALA A 214 -15.33 -10.30 37.97
N GLU A 215 -16.56 -10.74 38.25
CA GLU A 215 -16.86 -12.10 38.67
C GLU A 215 -16.49 -13.12 37.61
N GLN A 216 -16.83 -12.87 36.33
CA GLN A 216 -16.43 -13.72 35.20
C GLN A 216 -14.90 -13.88 35.12
N LEU A 217 -14.16 -12.78 35.23
CA LEU A 217 -12.69 -12.79 35.22
C LEU A 217 -12.11 -13.61 36.37
N LYS A 218 -12.64 -13.42 37.58
CA LYS A 218 -12.17 -14.17 38.77
C LYS A 218 -12.52 -15.65 38.68
N ALA A 219 -13.72 -16.00 38.26
CA ALA A 219 -14.14 -17.38 38.05
C ALA A 219 -13.28 -18.08 37.01
N ALA A 220 -12.99 -17.40 35.89
CA ALA A 220 -12.11 -17.95 34.86
C ALA A 220 -10.67 -18.08 35.36
N ALA A 221 -10.18 -17.13 36.14
CA ALA A 221 -8.83 -17.16 36.71
C ALA A 221 -8.63 -18.35 37.68
N SER A 222 -9.62 -18.60 38.57
CA SER A 222 -9.55 -19.67 39.55
C SER A 222 -9.57 -21.09 38.97
N CYS A 223 -10.01 -21.25 37.72
CA CYS A 223 -10.04 -22.55 37.02
C CYS A 223 -9.27 -22.52 35.69
N SER A 224 -8.35 -21.58 35.52
CA SER A 224 -7.61 -21.44 34.28
C SER A 224 -6.71 -22.63 33.99
N PHE A 225 -6.73 -23.06 32.72
CA PHE A 225 -5.86 -24.12 32.19
C PHE A 225 -4.54 -23.55 31.59
N GLY A 226 -4.21 -22.29 31.92
CA GLY A 226 -2.98 -21.68 31.48
C GLY A 226 -1.73 -22.31 32.09
N VAL A 227 -0.57 -22.13 31.44
CA VAL A 227 0.71 -22.66 31.94
C VAL A 227 1.09 -22.06 33.30
N THR A 228 1.65 -22.90 34.18
CA THR A 228 2.02 -22.52 35.54
C THR A 228 3.50 -22.17 35.70
N PHE A 229 4.32 -22.41 34.67
CA PHE A 229 5.75 -22.13 34.62
C PHE A 229 6.05 -20.90 33.75
N ALA A 230 7.23 -20.31 33.88
CA ALA A 230 7.71 -19.14 33.13
C ALA A 230 6.75 -17.93 33.10
N LYS A 231 5.91 -17.75 34.11
CA LYS A 231 4.88 -16.72 34.20
C LYS A 231 5.41 -15.30 34.00
N SER A 232 6.55 -14.98 34.61
CA SER A 232 7.19 -13.65 34.51
C SER A 232 7.56 -13.31 33.06
N SER A 233 8.04 -14.30 32.31
CA SER A 233 8.42 -14.11 30.90
C SER A 233 7.19 -13.87 30.01
N PHE A 234 6.12 -14.62 30.20
CA PHE A 234 4.87 -14.43 29.47
C PHE A 234 4.20 -13.10 29.82
N THR A 235 4.14 -12.75 31.10
CA THR A 235 3.62 -11.45 31.57
C THR A 235 4.39 -10.28 30.95
N PHE A 236 5.72 -10.36 30.96
CA PHE A 236 6.57 -9.37 30.30
C PHE A 236 6.26 -9.26 28.81
N GLN A 237 6.22 -10.41 28.12
CA GLN A 237 5.94 -10.45 26.68
C GLN A 237 4.56 -9.88 26.35
N LEU A 238 3.51 -10.23 27.10
CA LEU A 238 2.15 -9.74 26.90
C LEU A 238 2.07 -8.23 27.05
N LYS A 239 2.64 -7.67 28.13
CA LYS A 239 2.68 -6.23 28.38
C LYS A 239 3.41 -5.50 27.26
N ALA A 240 4.61 -5.96 26.90
CA ALA A 240 5.41 -5.36 25.83
C ALA A 240 4.67 -5.35 24.48
N LEU A 241 3.97 -6.43 24.12
CA LEU A 241 3.17 -6.50 22.90
C LEU A 241 1.99 -5.51 22.91
N ILE A 242 1.30 -5.37 24.05
CA ILE A 242 0.17 -4.43 24.17
C ILE A 242 0.67 -2.98 24.10
N GLU A 243 1.80 -2.66 24.74
CA GLU A 243 2.42 -1.34 24.65
C GLU A 243 2.87 -1.00 23.22
N GLN A 244 3.47 -1.97 22.50
CA GLN A 244 3.81 -1.81 21.08
C GLN A 244 2.57 -1.53 20.23
N ILE A 245 1.47 -2.25 20.45
CA ILE A 245 0.21 -2.00 19.75
C ILE A 245 -0.26 -0.56 20.01
N ALA A 246 -0.27 -0.11 21.25
CA ALA A 246 -0.71 1.24 21.62
C ALA A 246 0.18 2.32 20.98
N PHE A 247 1.49 2.09 20.94
CA PHE A 247 2.43 3.00 20.30
C PHE A 247 2.18 3.11 18.79
N ILE A 248 2.01 1.98 18.09
CA ILE A 248 1.74 1.98 16.65
C ILE A 248 0.36 2.55 16.34
N GLU A 249 -0.66 2.29 17.17
CA GLU A 249 -1.99 2.91 17.03
C GLU A 249 -1.91 4.46 17.10
N LYS A 250 -1.01 5.01 17.92
CA LYS A 250 -0.73 6.45 17.96
C LYS A 250 -0.12 6.92 16.64
N GLN A 251 0.90 6.22 16.13
CA GLN A 251 1.54 6.55 14.85
C GLN A 251 0.55 6.49 13.68
N VAL A 252 -0.38 5.53 13.67
CA VAL A 252 -1.45 5.47 12.67
C VAL A 252 -2.28 6.75 12.67
N LYS A 253 -2.70 7.24 13.85
CA LYS A 253 -3.48 8.48 13.96
C LYS A 253 -2.70 9.71 13.50
N GLU A 254 -1.44 9.82 13.88
CA GLU A 254 -0.56 10.90 13.44
C GLU A 254 -0.43 10.90 11.89
N THR A 255 -0.19 9.73 11.30
CA THR A 255 -0.14 9.55 9.85
C THR A 255 -1.47 9.92 9.17
N GLU A 256 -2.61 9.57 9.77
CA GLU A 256 -3.94 9.92 9.26
C GLU A 256 -4.19 11.43 9.31
N THR A 257 -3.64 12.13 10.31
CA THR A 257 -3.72 13.60 10.40
C THR A 257 -2.93 14.26 9.28
N GLU A 258 -1.70 13.79 9.00
CA GLU A 258 -0.89 14.29 7.88
C GLU A 258 -1.61 14.06 6.53
N ILE A 259 -2.14 12.84 6.32
CA ILE A 259 -2.93 12.53 5.13
C ILE A 259 -4.12 13.48 4.98
N ALA A 260 -4.85 13.75 6.06
CA ALA A 260 -6.02 14.63 6.02
C ALA A 260 -5.64 16.06 5.63
N GLY A 261 -4.52 16.58 6.15
CA GLY A 261 -4.03 17.93 5.80
C GLY A 261 -3.67 18.07 4.32
N ILE A 262 -3.05 17.06 3.71
CA ILE A 262 -2.75 17.08 2.27
C ILE A 262 -4.04 16.94 1.44
N MET A 263 -4.96 16.06 1.85
CA MET A 263 -6.25 15.87 1.16
C MET A 263 -7.11 17.13 1.15
N GLU A 264 -7.06 17.92 2.22
CA GLU A 264 -7.76 19.21 2.32
C GLU A 264 -7.22 20.21 1.30
N LYS A 265 -5.90 20.30 1.12
CA LYS A 265 -5.27 21.16 0.10
C LYS A 265 -5.62 20.76 -1.33
N LEU A 266 -5.75 19.46 -1.58
CA LEU A 266 -6.05 18.94 -2.93
C LEU A 266 -7.51 19.14 -3.35
N GLU A 267 -8.42 19.43 -2.41
CA GLU A 267 -9.86 19.67 -2.66
C GLU A 267 -10.51 18.61 -3.58
N SER A 268 -10.04 17.35 -3.50
CA SER A 268 -10.48 16.30 -4.40
C SER A 268 -11.92 15.86 -4.11
N PRO A 269 -12.81 15.80 -5.11
CA PRO A 269 -14.18 15.34 -4.91
C PRO A 269 -14.31 13.82 -4.66
N ILE A 270 -13.22 13.09 -4.59
CA ILE A 270 -13.22 11.63 -4.44
C ILE A 270 -13.91 11.16 -3.15
N THR A 271 -13.86 11.96 -2.09
CA THR A 271 -14.50 11.66 -0.80
C THR A 271 -16.03 11.76 -0.82
N THR A 272 -16.61 12.29 -1.91
CA THR A 272 -18.06 12.30 -2.12
C THR A 272 -18.60 10.92 -2.51
N ILE A 273 -17.72 9.99 -2.92
CA ILE A 273 -18.12 8.62 -3.26
C ILE A 273 -18.39 7.84 -1.97
N THR A 274 -19.59 7.27 -1.86
CA THR A 274 -19.97 6.46 -0.69
C THR A 274 -18.95 5.37 -0.38
N GLY A 275 -18.45 5.34 0.84
CA GLY A 275 -17.43 4.38 1.30
C GLY A 275 -15.99 4.86 1.13
N ILE A 276 -15.75 6.04 0.57
CA ILE A 276 -14.43 6.64 0.43
C ILE A 276 -14.31 7.83 1.40
N GLY A 277 -13.53 7.65 2.46
CA GLY A 277 -13.09 8.72 3.36
C GLY A 277 -11.69 9.23 2.98
N ASN A 278 -11.15 10.20 3.73
CA ASN A 278 -9.86 10.84 3.44
C ASN A 278 -8.72 9.83 3.21
N VAL A 279 -8.53 8.88 4.10
CA VAL A 279 -7.45 7.87 4.00
C VAL A 279 -7.61 6.98 2.76
N THR A 280 -8.83 6.51 2.51
CA THR A 280 -9.10 5.65 1.35
C THR A 280 -9.01 6.44 0.05
N GLY A 281 -9.53 7.69 0.04
CA GLY A 281 -9.42 8.62 -1.07
C GLY A 281 -7.96 8.94 -1.41
N ALA A 282 -7.17 9.27 -0.38
CA ALA A 282 -5.73 9.51 -0.51
C ALA A 282 -5.00 8.32 -1.14
N ALA A 283 -5.28 7.09 -0.65
CA ALA A 283 -4.69 5.88 -1.21
C ALA A 283 -5.09 5.68 -2.69
N ILE A 284 -6.33 5.96 -3.03
CA ILE A 284 -6.82 5.80 -4.41
C ILE A 284 -6.18 6.83 -5.34
N ILE A 285 -6.25 8.13 -5.02
CA ILE A 285 -5.73 9.17 -5.92
C ILE A 285 -4.22 9.12 -6.05
N SER A 286 -3.50 8.83 -4.96
CA SER A 286 -2.05 8.75 -4.98
C SER A 286 -1.53 7.53 -5.75
N GLU A 287 -2.22 6.40 -5.70
CA GLU A 287 -1.87 5.20 -6.48
C GLU A 287 -2.24 5.36 -7.97
N ILE A 288 -3.33 6.06 -8.28
CA ILE A 288 -3.70 6.42 -9.66
C ILE A 288 -2.70 7.40 -10.24
N GLY A 289 -2.30 8.42 -9.45
CA GLY A 289 -1.51 9.53 -9.92
C GLY A 289 -2.29 10.36 -10.96
N ASP A 290 -1.72 10.55 -12.14
CA ASP A 290 -2.39 11.27 -13.22
C ASP A 290 -3.46 10.42 -13.92
N ILE A 291 -4.71 10.81 -13.78
CA ILE A 291 -5.87 10.12 -14.38
C ILE A 291 -5.89 10.21 -15.91
N SER A 292 -5.22 11.20 -16.50
CA SER A 292 -5.17 11.37 -17.95
C SER A 292 -4.48 10.24 -18.69
N LYS A 293 -3.64 9.47 -17.99
CA LYS A 293 -2.97 8.26 -18.50
C LYS A 293 -3.94 7.14 -18.86
N PHE A 294 -5.18 7.20 -18.37
CA PHE A 294 -6.17 6.18 -18.61
C PHE A 294 -7.20 6.68 -19.65
N ASP A 295 -7.17 6.13 -20.85
CA ASP A 295 -8.13 6.49 -21.90
C ASP A 295 -9.56 6.04 -21.58
N SER A 296 -9.70 5.05 -20.69
CA SER A 296 -11.00 4.50 -20.31
C SER A 296 -11.02 3.92 -18.90
N PRO A 297 -12.20 3.83 -18.27
CA PRO A 297 -12.35 3.20 -16.95
C PRO A 297 -11.87 1.74 -16.93
N ARG A 298 -11.95 1.04 -18.07
CA ARG A 298 -11.48 -0.35 -18.19
C ARG A 298 -9.97 -0.46 -17.96
N LYS A 299 -9.19 0.52 -18.43
CA LYS A 299 -7.74 0.57 -18.18
C LYS A 299 -7.44 0.78 -16.69
N LEU A 300 -8.23 1.60 -15.99
CA LEU A 300 -8.11 1.78 -14.54
C LEU A 300 -8.45 0.47 -13.77
N VAL A 301 -9.50 -0.25 -14.21
CA VAL A 301 -9.85 -1.57 -13.64
C VAL A 301 -8.69 -2.55 -13.78
N ALA A 302 -8.05 -2.61 -14.95
CA ALA A 302 -6.88 -3.45 -15.20
C ALA A 302 -5.67 -3.00 -14.36
N PHE A 303 -5.43 -1.69 -14.26
CA PHE A 303 -4.35 -1.12 -13.44
C PHE A 303 -4.54 -1.43 -11.94
N ALA A 304 -5.77 -1.47 -11.45
CA ALA A 304 -6.09 -1.92 -10.09
C ALA A 304 -6.00 -3.46 -9.95
N GLY A 305 -5.87 -4.19 -11.06
CA GLY A 305 -5.87 -5.66 -11.07
C GLY A 305 -7.21 -6.27 -10.63
N LEU A 306 -8.30 -5.57 -10.91
CA LEU A 306 -9.68 -5.99 -10.62
C LEU A 306 -10.36 -6.66 -11.82
N ASP A 307 -9.72 -6.67 -12.99
CA ASP A 307 -10.17 -7.36 -14.19
C ASP A 307 -10.13 -8.90 -13.99
N ALA A 308 -10.93 -9.59 -14.79
CA ALA A 308 -10.89 -11.04 -14.83
C ALA A 308 -9.77 -11.53 -15.77
N THR A 309 -9.06 -12.56 -15.37
CA THR A 309 -8.18 -13.29 -16.31
C THR A 309 -9.05 -13.97 -17.36
N VAL A 310 -8.68 -13.85 -18.61
CA VAL A 310 -9.30 -14.58 -19.72
C VAL A 310 -8.30 -15.66 -20.15
N THR A 311 -8.71 -16.92 -20.03
CA THR A 311 -7.93 -18.04 -20.53
C THR A 311 -8.77 -18.74 -21.60
N GLN A 312 -8.49 -18.39 -22.86
CA GLN A 312 -9.11 -18.98 -24.04
C GLN A 312 -8.01 -19.47 -24.98
N SER A 313 -8.15 -20.67 -25.49
CA SER A 313 -7.24 -21.24 -26.49
C SER A 313 -8.06 -22.13 -27.42
N GLY A 314 -8.24 -21.69 -28.65
CA GLY A 314 -9.10 -22.39 -29.62
C GLY A 314 -10.54 -22.49 -29.10
N GLU A 315 -11.06 -23.72 -29.01
CA GLU A 315 -12.41 -24.00 -28.48
C GLU A 315 -12.44 -24.09 -26.94
N PHE A 316 -11.29 -24.01 -26.27
CA PHE A 316 -11.23 -24.07 -24.81
C PHE A 316 -11.53 -22.71 -24.18
N GLU A 317 -12.57 -22.65 -23.38
CA GLU A 317 -12.91 -21.53 -22.51
C GLU A 317 -12.87 -21.96 -21.06
N ALA A 318 -12.07 -21.28 -20.23
CA ALA A 318 -11.94 -21.62 -18.83
C ALA A 318 -13.28 -21.43 -18.09
N ALA A 319 -13.74 -22.48 -17.40
CA ALA A 319 -14.98 -22.46 -16.64
C ALA A 319 -15.00 -21.42 -15.50
N HIS A 320 -13.82 -21.02 -15.00
CA HIS A 320 -13.67 -20.04 -13.93
C HIS A 320 -12.58 -19.04 -14.22
N ASN A 321 -12.96 -17.76 -14.31
CA ASN A 321 -12.04 -16.65 -14.40
C ASN A 321 -11.75 -16.07 -13.01
N VAL A 322 -10.49 -15.94 -12.67
CA VAL A 322 -10.04 -15.33 -11.41
C VAL A 322 -9.65 -13.86 -11.62
N MET A 323 -9.64 -13.08 -10.54
CA MET A 323 -9.14 -11.71 -10.58
C MET A 323 -7.66 -11.71 -10.95
N SER A 324 -7.24 -10.86 -11.91
CA SER A 324 -5.87 -10.85 -12.45
C SER A 324 -4.82 -10.51 -11.39
N LYS A 325 -5.16 -9.65 -10.43
CA LYS A 325 -4.29 -9.12 -9.37
C LYS A 325 -3.00 -8.47 -9.92
N ARG A 326 -2.93 -8.20 -11.21
CA ARG A 326 -1.84 -7.43 -11.82
C ARG A 326 -2.00 -5.95 -11.45
N GLY A 327 -0.92 -5.24 -11.20
CA GLY A 327 -0.98 -3.83 -10.82
C GLY A 327 -0.96 -3.59 -9.31
N SER A 328 -1.31 -2.36 -8.86
CA SER A 328 -1.12 -1.94 -7.46
C SER A 328 -1.99 -2.73 -6.46
N PRO A 329 -1.40 -3.46 -5.52
CA PRO A 329 -2.14 -4.11 -4.44
C PRO A 329 -2.76 -3.08 -3.47
N TYR A 330 -2.16 -1.91 -3.31
CA TYR A 330 -2.65 -0.85 -2.44
C TYR A 330 -3.92 -0.22 -3.02
N LEU A 331 -3.92 0.11 -4.32
CA LEU A 331 -5.11 0.60 -5.02
C LEU A 331 -6.25 -0.41 -4.95
N ARG A 332 -5.97 -1.68 -5.26
CA ARG A 332 -6.96 -2.74 -5.20
C ARG A 332 -7.55 -2.91 -3.79
N LYS A 333 -6.70 -2.89 -2.74
CA LYS A 333 -7.13 -2.97 -1.33
C LYS A 333 -8.06 -1.79 -0.98
N ALA A 334 -7.67 -0.57 -1.33
CA ALA A 334 -8.44 0.64 -1.04
C ALA A 334 -9.82 0.61 -1.73
N ILE A 335 -9.88 0.29 -3.03
CA ILE A 335 -11.15 0.18 -3.77
C ILE A 335 -12.02 -0.95 -3.22
N PHE A 336 -11.43 -2.08 -2.85
CA PHE A 336 -12.18 -3.21 -2.30
C PHE A 336 -12.79 -2.88 -0.93
N GLN A 337 -12.04 -2.18 -0.07
CA GLN A 337 -12.54 -1.70 1.22
C GLN A 337 -13.69 -0.69 1.06
N ALA A 338 -13.55 0.25 0.14
CA ALA A 338 -14.63 1.19 -0.19
C ALA A 338 -15.87 0.47 -0.73
N ALA A 339 -15.68 -0.53 -1.60
CA ALA A 339 -16.76 -1.32 -2.17
C ALA A 339 -17.53 -2.13 -1.12
N LEU A 340 -16.87 -2.61 -0.06
CA LEU A 340 -17.53 -3.27 1.08
C LEU A 340 -18.55 -2.35 1.76
N VAL A 341 -18.21 -1.09 1.95
CA VAL A 341 -19.11 -0.11 2.55
C VAL A 341 -20.21 0.30 1.57
N ALA A 342 -19.85 0.61 0.34
CA ALA A 342 -20.77 1.08 -0.69
C ALA A 342 -21.81 0.03 -1.10
N ALA A 343 -21.47 -1.24 -1.05
CA ALA A 343 -22.40 -2.35 -1.32
C ALA A 343 -23.64 -2.36 -0.38
N PHE A 344 -23.56 -1.67 0.77
CA PHE A 344 -24.65 -1.60 1.73
C PHE A 344 -25.18 -0.18 1.96
N LYS A 345 -24.42 0.86 1.58
CA LYS A 345 -24.75 2.26 1.90
C LYS A 345 -25.05 3.11 0.67
N ASP A 346 -24.55 2.74 -0.50
CA ASP A 346 -24.82 3.46 -1.75
C ASP A 346 -26.04 2.88 -2.46
N PRO A 347 -27.06 3.68 -2.84
CA PRO A 347 -28.29 3.15 -3.43
C PRO A 347 -28.04 2.39 -4.74
N VAL A 348 -27.16 2.89 -5.60
CA VAL A 348 -26.87 2.29 -6.91
C VAL A 348 -26.02 1.02 -6.77
N LEU A 349 -24.99 1.08 -5.92
CA LEU A 349 -24.06 -0.04 -5.73
C LEU A 349 -24.70 -1.14 -4.86
N SER A 350 -25.57 -0.79 -3.92
CA SER A 350 -26.36 -1.75 -3.14
C SER A 350 -27.33 -2.53 -4.02
N ALA A 351 -28.11 -1.85 -4.86
CA ALA A 351 -28.99 -2.52 -5.83
C ALA A 351 -28.21 -3.48 -6.73
N TYR A 352 -27.03 -3.06 -7.20
CA TYR A 352 -26.17 -3.91 -8.02
C TYR A 352 -25.62 -5.10 -7.22
N TYR A 353 -25.21 -4.91 -5.97
CA TYR A 353 -24.79 -5.99 -5.08
C TYR A 353 -25.92 -7.01 -4.87
N GLN A 354 -27.14 -6.57 -4.53
CA GLN A 354 -28.31 -7.44 -4.33
C GLN A 354 -28.63 -8.25 -5.59
N LYS A 355 -28.60 -7.61 -6.77
CA LYS A 355 -28.76 -8.31 -8.04
C LYS A 355 -27.75 -9.44 -8.19
N LYS A 356 -26.46 -9.19 -7.86
CA LYS A 356 -25.40 -10.20 -7.97
C LYS A 356 -25.54 -11.31 -6.93
N ARG A 357 -26.09 -11.01 -5.76
CA ARG A 357 -26.42 -12.01 -4.73
C ARG A 357 -27.58 -12.91 -5.18
N ALA A 358 -28.61 -12.32 -5.78
CA ALA A 358 -29.73 -13.07 -6.35
C ALA A 358 -29.32 -14.01 -7.50
N GLU A 359 -28.23 -13.70 -8.21
CA GLU A 359 -27.60 -14.61 -9.19
C GLU A 359 -26.87 -15.82 -8.52
N GLY A 360 -26.97 -16.00 -7.21
CA GLY A 360 -26.34 -17.10 -6.46
C GLY A 360 -24.82 -16.91 -6.19
N LYS A 361 -24.25 -15.75 -6.50
CA LYS A 361 -22.81 -15.53 -6.34
C LYS A 361 -22.39 -15.35 -4.89
N HIS A 362 -21.21 -15.85 -4.55
CA HIS A 362 -20.62 -15.68 -3.21
C HIS A 362 -20.41 -14.21 -2.89
N HIS A 363 -20.53 -13.83 -1.60
CA HIS A 363 -20.40 -12.45 -1.11
C HIS A 363 -19.17 -11.72 -1.66
N LEU A 364 -17.97 -12.27 -1.49
CA LEU A 364 -16.73 -11.63 -1.96
C LEU A 364 -16.65 -11.46 -3.49
N THR A 365 -17.28 -12.37 -4.25
CA THR A 365 -17.40 -12.24 -5.71
C THR A 365 -18.29 -11.05 -6.08
N CYS A 366 -19.39 -10.85 -5.34
CA CYS A 366 -20.27 -9.71 -5.51
C CYS A 366 -19.57 -8.40 -5.16
N ILE A 367 -18.81 -8.36 -4.06
CA ILE A 367 -17.99 -7.18 -3.70
C ILE A 367 -16.94 -6.89 -4.78
N GLY A 368 -16.29 -7.89 -5.36
CA GLY A 368 -15.37 -7.71 -6.48
C GLY A 368 -16.06 -7.11 -7.73
N ALA A 369 -17.33 -7.47 -7.98
CA ALA A 369 -18.12 -6.85 -9.05
C ALA A 369 -18.48 -5.39 -8.73
N VAL A 370 -18.84 -5.08 -7.48
CA VAL A 370 -19.06 -3.69 -7.00
C VAL A 370 -17.78 -2.88 -7.12
N ALA A 371 -16.63 -3.43 -6.71
CA ALA A 371 -15.33 -2.77 -6.81
C ALA A 371 -14.99 -2.35 -8.25
N ARG A 372 -15.25 -3.23 -9.23
CA ARG A 372 -15.11 -2.89 -10.66
C ARG A 372 -16.03 -1.75 -11.10
N LYS A 373 -17.29 -1.76 -10.65
CA LYS A 373 -18.24 -0.66 -10.94
C LYS A 373 -17.80 0.64 -10.25
N MET A 374 -17.28 0.55 -9.04
CA MET A 374 -16.72 1.69 -8.31
C MET A 374 -15.51 2.31 -9.04
N CYS A 375 -14.64 1.52 -9.69
CA CYS A 375 -13.57 2.06 -10.53
C CYS A 375 -14.09 2.99 -11.63
N ASN A 376 -15.25 2.67 -12.23
CA ASN A 376 -15.85 3.53 -13.26
C ASN A 376 -16.32 4.86 -12.65
N ILE A 377 -16.88 4.83 -11.44
CA ILE A 377 -17.30 6.02 -10.70
C ILE A 377 -16.06 6.86 -10.32
N ILE A 378 -15.03 6.23 -9.75
CA ILE A 378 -13.77 6.88 -9.40
C ILE A 378 -13.16 7.56 -10.64
N TYR A 379 -13.10 6.85 -11.77
CA TYR A 379 -12.59 7.40 -13.02
C TYR A 379 -13.35 8.66 -13.44
N ALA A 380 -14.67 8.63 -13.40
CA ALA A 380 -15.51 9.76 -13.79
C ALA A 380 -15.35 10.96 -12.85
N VAL A 381 -15.36 10.71 -11.53
CA VAL A 381 -15.21 11.74 -10.49
C VAL A 381 -13.85 12.43 -10.59
N VAL A 382 -12.76 11.65 -10.68
CA VAL A 382 -11.41 12.20 -10.71
C VAL A 382 -11.12 12.88 -12.06
N LYS A 383 -11.55 12.30 -13.18
CA LYS A 383 -11.32 12.86 -14.53
C LYS A 383 -12.05 14.17 -14.75
N ASN A 384 -13.31 14.26 -14.32
CA ASN A 384 -14.15 15.44 -14.53
C ASN A 384 -14.06 16.46 -13.39
N ASN A 385 -13.36 16.12 -12.30
CA ASN A 385 -13.30 16.87 -11.06
C ASN A 385 -14.70 17.28 -10.54
N GLN A 386 -15.66 16.34 -10.58
CA GLN A 386 -17.06 16.56 -10.22
C GLN A 386 -17.46 15.63 -9.07
N PRO A 387 -18.24 16.11 -8.08
CA PRO A 387 -18.76 15.27 -7.01
C PRO A 387 -19.60 14.09 -7.54
N TYR A 388 -19.52 12.98 -6.83
CA TYR A 388 -20.40 11.84 -7.11
C TYR A 388 -21.83 12.13 -6.61
N VAL A 389 -22.78 12.02 -7.51
CA VAL A 389 -24.21 12.06 -7.21
C VAL A 389 -24.83 10.74 -7.63
N PRO A 390 -25.33 9.91 -6.69
CA PRO A 390 -26.00 8.67 -7.03
C PRO A 390 -27.24 8.98 -7.91
N LYS A 391 -27.27 8.45 -9.13
CA LYS A 391 -28.48 8.50 -9.96
C LYS A 391 -29.35 7.32 -9.58
N ALA A 392 -30.52 7.60 -9.00
CA ALA A 392 -31.54 6.60 -8.67
C ALA A 392 -32.01 5.82 -9.89
#